data_8bcbd00934909cd95675e2afe121f31a
#
_entry.id   8bcbd00934909cd95675e2afe121f31a
#
_cell.length_a   1.000
_cell.length_b   1.000
_cell.length_c   1.000
_cell.angle_alpha   90.00
_cell.angle_beta   90.00
_cell.angle_gamma   90.00
#
_symmetry.space_group_name_H-M   'P 1'
#
loop_
_entity.id
_entity.type
_entity.pdbx_description
1 polymer ?
#
loop_
_entity_poly.entity_id
_entity_poly.type
_entity_poly.pdbx_seq_one_letter_code
_entity_poly.pdbx_strand_id
1 'polypeptide(L)'
;MRLTQRQRRVIQQAARRAFGPDVRIKLFGSRLDDQARGGDFDLHVETSEADPERLVAARLAFLQALHADPALEDEKIDVVVQSPLHSARPIDQVARQEGVDL
;
A
#
# COMPACT_ATOMS: atom_id res chain seq x y z
N MET A 1 -9.27 8.15 10.35
CA MET A 1 -8.29 7.21 9.75
C MET A 1 -7.49 6.56 10.86
N ARG A 2 -7.50 5.23 10.91
CA ARG A 2 -6.83 4.48 11.98
C ARG A 2 -5.41 4.08 11.56
N LEU A 3 -4.53 5.06 11.51
CA LEU A 3 -3.15 4.91 11.09
C LEU A 3 -2.29 5.84 11.95
N THR A 4 -1.29 5.29 12.65
CA THR A 4 -0.36 6.11 13.41
C THR A 4 0.63 6.82 12.47
N GLN A 5 1.23 7.91 12.95
CA GLN A 5 2.26 8.59 12.16
C GLN A 5 3.46 7.69 11.89
N ARG A 6 3.83 6.84 12.85
CA ARG A 6 4.92 5.88 12.66
C ARG A 6 4.57 4.87 11.58
N GLN A 7 3.36 4.31 11.61
CA GLN A 7 2.91 3.37 10.58
C GLN A 7 2.93 4.02 9.19
N ARG A 8 2.41 5.24 9.10
CA ARG A 8 2.42 5.99 7.85
C ARG A 8 3.84 6.16 7.31
N ARG A 9 4.76 6.55 8.18
CA ARG A 9 6.17 6.77 7.80
C ARG A 9 6.83 5.49 7.31
N VAL A 10 6.60 4.38 8.01
CA VAL A 10 7.13 3.07 7.62
C VAL A 10 6.61 2.68 6.23
N ILE A 11 5.31 2.83 6.00
CA ILE A 11 4.70 2.52 4.71
C ILE A 11 5.32 3.38 3.59
N GLN A 12 5.44 4.69 3.80
CA GLN A 12 6.01 5.59 2.81
C GLN A 12 7.45 5.22 2.47
N GLN A 13 8.27 4.98 3.48
CA GLN A 13 9.68 4.63 3.28
C GLN A 13 9.84 3.29 2.58
N ALA A 14 9.11 2.28 3.02
CA ALA A 14 9.16 0.95 2.42
C ALA A 14 8.75 0.98 0.94
N ALA A 15 7.71 1.75 0.62
CA ALA A 15 7.25 1.86 -0.75
C ALA A 15 8.27 2.55 -1.66
N ARG A 16 8.88 3.63 -1.20
CA ARG A 16 9.91 4.33 -1.97
C ARG A 16 11.12 3.46 -2.22
N ARG A 17 11.52 2.67 -1.25
CA ARG A 17 12.64 1.73 -1.41
C ARG A 17 12.31 0.61 -2.38
N ALA A 18 11.08 0.08 -2.32
CA ALA A 18 10.68 -1.06 -3.14
C ALA A 18 10.33 -0.66 -4.57
N PHE A 19 9.59 0.44 -4.75
CA PHE A 19 9.02 0.84 -6.05
C PHE A 19 9.65 2.09 -6.68
N GLY A 20 10.45 2.83 -5.92
CA GLY A 20 11.06 4.06 -6.40
C GLY A 20 10.40 5.32 -5.86
N PRO A 21 11.02 6.50 -6.10
CA PRO A 21 10.59 7.75 -5.47
C PRO A 21 9.28 8.32 -6.02
N ASP A 22 8.85 7.88 -7.20
CA ASP A 22 7.60 8.35 -7.83
C ASP A 22 6.38 7.49 -7.48
N VAL A 23 6.54 6.50 -6.61
CA VAL A 23 5.44 5.65 -6.17
C VAL A 23 4.37 6.47 -5.44
N ARG A 24 3.10 6.11 -5.66
CA ARG A 24 1.97 6.70 -4.95
C ARG A 24 1.26 5.63 -4.16
N ILE A 25 0.92 5.94 -2.90
CA ILE A 25 0.26 5.00 -2.02
C ILE A 25 -0.98 5.64 -1.46
N LYS A 26 -2.06 4.86 -1.46
CA LYS A 26 -3.31 5.26 -0.82
C LYS A 26 -3.72 4.19 0.19
N LEU A 27 -4.28 4.64 1.30
CA LEU A 27 -4.99 3.78 2.23
C LEU A 27 -6.47 3.86 1.89
N PHE A 28 -7.12 2.70 1.79
CA PHE A 28 -8.56 2.63 1.57
C PHE A 28 -9.18 1.54 2.45
N GLY A 29 -10.48 1.36 2.38
CA GLY A 29 -11.16 0.32 3.12
C GLY A 29 -11.44 0.68 4.57
N SER A 30 -11.52 -0.36 5.42
CA SER A 30 -12.02 -0.22 6.80
C SER A 30 -11.15 0.65 7.71
N ARG A 31 -9.87 0.79 7.41
CA ARG A 31 -8.97 1.65 8.21
C ARG A 31 -9.26 3.14 8.06
N LEU A 32 -10.04 3.54 7.07
CA LEU A 32 -10.50 4.92 6.95
C LEU A 32 -11.63 5.24 7.93
N ASP A 33 -12.33 4.22 8.45
CA ASP A 33 -13.43 4.40 9.39
C ASP A 33 -12.89 4.35 10.83
N ASP A 34 -12.89 5.49 11.50
CA ASP A 34 -12.43 5.60 12.88
C ASP A 34 -13.33 4.86 13.88
N GLN A 35 -14.57 4.57 13.48
CA GLN A 35 -15.53 3.87 14.31
C GLN A 35 -15.39 2.36 14.23
N ALA A 36 -14.82 1.84 13.16
CA ALA A 36 -14.63 0.41 12.97
C ALA A 36 -13.55 -0.14 13.90
N ARG A 37 -13.71 -1.41 14.31
CA ARG A 37 -12.72 -2.10 15.11
C ARG A 37 -12.00 -3.14 14.25
N GLY A 38 -10.69 -3.27 14.43
CA GLY A 38 -9.86 -4.20 13.65
C GLY A 38 -9.83 -3.83 12.18
N GLY A 39 -9.74 -4.82 11.33
CA GLY A 39 -9.67 -4.65 9.88
C GLY A 39 -8.25 -4.60 9.36
N ASP A 40 -8.12 -4.94 8.08
CA ASP A 40 -6.84 -4.99 7.41
C ASP A 40 -6.43 -3.58 6.96
N PHE A 41 -5.13 -3.40 6.78
CA PHE A 41 -4.64 -2.26 6.02
C PHE A 41 -4.78 -2.58 4.54
N ASP A 42 -5.64 -1.86 3.84
CA ASP A 42 -5.81 -1.99 2.41
C ASP A 42 -5.00 -0.89 1.73
N LEU A 43 -3.88 -1.26 1.14
CA LEU A 43 -2.96 -0.33 0.50
C LEU A 43 -3.04 -0.47 -1.02
N HIS A 44 -3.18 0.64 -1.70
CA HIS A 44 -3.12 0.73 -3.15
C HIS A 44 -1.84 1.42 -3.55
N VAL A 45 -0.99 0.71 -4.29
CA VAL A 45 0.31 1.20 -4.74
C VAL A 45 0.25 1.44 -6.23
N GLU A 46 0.50 2.67 -6.65
CA GLU A 46 0.60 3.03 -8.06
C GLU A 46 2.06 3.26 -8.40
N THR A 47 2.57 2.50 -9.35
CA THR A 47 3.97 2.52 -9.76
C THR A 47 4.11 2.64 -11.27
N SER A 48 5.21 3.23 -11.73
CA SER A 48 5.58 3.30 -13.14
C SER A 48 6.37 2.07 -13.60
N GLU A 49 6.69 1.12 -12.72
CA GLU A 49 7.43 -0.07 -13.08
C GLU A 49 6.64 -0.94 -14.06
N ALA A 50 7.23 -1.24 -15.19
CA ALA A 50 6.59 -2.00 -16.26
C ALA A 50 7.18 -3.40 -16.46
N ASP A 51 8.23 -3.76 -15.73
CA ASP A 51 8.84 -5.09 -15.80
C ASP A 51 8.13 -6.03 -14.84
N PRO A 52 7.50 -7.14 -15.33
CA PRO A 52 6.77 -8.06 -14.47
C PRO A 52 7.62 -8.67 -13.35
N GLU A 53 8.86 -9.03 -13.64
CA GLU A 53 9.74 -9.62 -12.63
C GLU A 53 10.10 -8.62 -11.53
N ARG A 54 10.36 -7.38 -11.91
CA ARG A 54 10.65 -6.31 -10.96
C ARG A 54 9.43 -5.96 -10.13
N LEU A 55 8.23 -6.01 -10.71
CA LEU A 55 6.99 -5.78 -9.97
C LEU A 55 6.79 -6.81 -8.88
N VAL A 56 6.99 -8.09 -9.20
CA VAL A 56 6.86 -9.17 -8.21
C VAL A 56 7.88 -9.00 -7.10
N ALA A 57 9.14 -8.72 -7.46
CA ALA A 57 10.20 -8.51 -6.48
C ALA A 57 9.94 -7.29 -5.59
N ALA A 58 9.47 -6.19 -6.18
CA ALA A 58 9.16 -4.96 -5.45
C ALA A 58 8.01 -5.17 -4.47
N ARG A 59 6.94 -5.84 -4.91
CA ARG A 59 5.81 -6.14 -4.03
C ARG A 59 6.23 -6.98 -2.84
N LEU A 60 7.02 -8.02 -3.08
CA LEU A 60 7.52 -8.88 -2.01
C LEU A 60 8.43 -8.11 -1.05
N ALA A 61 9.36 -7.31 -1.58
CA ALA A 61 10.25 -6.50 -0.77
C ALA A 61 9.48 -5.50 0.10
N PHE A 62 8.43 -4.89 -0.47
CA PHE A 62 7.56 -3.97 0.24
C PHE A 62 6.88 -4.66 1.43
N LEU A 63 6.24 -5.81 1.19
CA LEU A 63 5.57 -6.57 2.24
C LEU A 63 6.54 -7.03 3.33
N GLN A 64 7.73 -7.51 2.95
CA GLN A 64 8.74 -7.92 3.91
C GLN A 64 9.19 -6.75 4.78
N ALA A 65 9.41 -5.59 4.18
CA ALA A 65 9.81 -4.39 4.93
C ALA A 65 8.72 -3.94 5.92
N LEU A 66 7.46 -4.01 5.52
CA LEU A 66 6.35 -3.64 6.40
C LEU A 66 6.26 -4.58 7.60
N HIS A 67 6.32 -5.89 7.38
CA HIS A 67 6.21 -6.88 8.44
C HIS A 67 7.46 -6.98 9.32
N ALA A 68 8.59 -6.48 8.85
CA ALA A 68 9.81 -6.43 9.64
C ALA A 68 9.81 -5.30 10.69
N ASP A 69 8.93 -4.32 10.53
CA ASP A 69 8.88 -3.19 11.45
C ASP A 69 7.88 -3.46 12.58
N PRO A 70 8.25 -3.23 13.87
CA PRO A 70 7.35 -3.47 14.99
C PRO A 70 6.03 -2.72 14.90
N ALA A 71 5.97 -1.61 14.18
CA ALA A 71 4.75 -0.83 14.03
C ALA A 71 3.67 -1.57 13.22
N LEU A 72 4.07 -2.55 12.39
CA LEU A 72 3.20 -3.24 11.45
C LEU A 72 3.33 -4.77 11.48
N GLU A 73 4.22 -5.33 12.30
CA GLU A 73 4.53 -6.76 12.27
C GLU A 73 3.31 -7.66 12.53
N ASP A 74 2.38 -7.20 13.37
CA ASP A 74 1.19 -7.98 13.74
C ASP A 74 -0.05 -7.59 12.93
N GLU A 75 0.09 -6.70 11.97
CA GLU A 75 -1.03 -6.21 11.18
C GLU A 75 -1.22 -7.05 9.91
N LYS A 76 -2.48 -7.25 9.52
CA LYS A 76 -2.79 -7.80 8.21
C LYS A 76 -2.78 -6.68 7.19
N ILE A 77 -2.03 -6.89 6.12
CA ILE A 77 -1.82 -5.88 5.10
C ILE A 77 -2.12 -6.48 3.73
N ASP A 78 -3.11 -5.93 3.06
CA ASP A 78 -3.43 -6.26 1.68
C ASP A 78 -2.88 -5.18 0.76
N VAL A 79 -2.11 -5.60 -0.23
CA VAL A 79 -1.49 -4.67 -1.19
C VAL A 79 -2.02 -4.94 -2.58
N VAL A 80 -2.60 -3.91 -3.17
CA VAL A 80 -3.01 -3.91 -4.57
C VAL A 80 -2.03 -3.03 -5.34
N VAL A 81 -1.35 -3.60 -6.32
CA VAL A 81 -0.39 -2.85 -7.14
C VAL A 81 -1.02 -2.55 -8.49
N GLN A 82 -0.99 -1.28 -8.87
CA GLN A 82 -1.36 -0.80 -10.19
C GLN A 82 -0.11 -0.33 -10.92
N SER A 83 0.12 -0.91 -12.10
CA SER A 83 1.27 -0.59 -12.94
C SER A 83 0.81 -0.37 -14.39
N PRO A 84 1.71 0.07 -15.29
CA PRO A 84 1.38 0.15 -16.72
C PRO A 84 0.97 -1.18 -17.35
N LEU A 85 1.29 -2.31 -16.70
CA LEU A 85 0.91 -3.65 -17.17
C LEU A 85 -0.56 -3.99 -16.88
N HIS A 86 -1.22 -3.22 -16.02
CA HIS A 86 -2.60 -3.48 -15.62
C HIS A 86 -3.54 -2.52 -16.34
N SER A 87 -4.59 -3.06 -16.95
CA SER A 87 -5.72 -2.22 -17.33
C SER A 87 -6.49 -1.82 -16.08
N ALA A 88 -7.30 -0.76 -16.17
CA ALA A 88 -8.06 -0.26 -15.03
C ALA A 88 -9.00 -1.35 -14.50
N ARG A 89 -8.91 -1.64 -13.20
CA ARG A 89 -9.73 -2.61 -12.49
C ARG A 89 -10.71 -1.87 -11.57
N PRO A 90 -11.86 -2.50 -11.21
CA PRO A 90 -12.78 -1.86 -10.26
C PRO A 90 -12.11 -1.47 -8.93
N ILE A 91 -11.19 -2.29 -8.42
CA ILE A 91 -10.48 -1.99 -7.16
C ILE A 91 -9.61 -0.73 -7.28
N ASP A 92 -9.02 -0.49 -8.45
CA ASP A 92 -8.21 0.72 -8.67
C ASP A 92 -9.09 1.97 -8.61
N GLN A 93 -10.31 1.88 -9.13
CA GLN A 93 -11.25 2.98 -9.09
C GLN A 93 -11.75 3.26 -7.67
N VAL A 94 -12.04 2.21 -6.90
CA VAL A 94 -12.42 2.36 -5.49
C VAL A 94 -11.32 3.06 -4.70
N ALA A 95 -10.08 2.63 -4.86
CA ALA A 95 -8.95 3.24 -4.17
C ALA A 95 -8.77 4.71 -4.57
N ARG A 96 -8.96 5.03 -5.86
CA ARG A 96 -8.83 6.39 -6.35
C ARG A 96 -9.91 7.32 -5.79
N GLN A 97 -11.15 6.83 -5.68
CA GLN A 97 -12.28 7.64 -5.22
C GLN A 97 -12.34 7.74 -3.70
N GLU A 98 -12.04 6.68 -2.98
CA GLU A 98 -12.23 6.58 -1.53
C GLU A 98 -10.93 6.63 -0.76
N GLY A 99 -9.80 6.37 -1.40
CA GLY A 99 -8.51 6.29 -0.74
C GLY A 99 -7.95 7.63 -0.32
N VAL A 100 -7.11 7.59 0.69
CA VAL A 100 -6.38 8.75 1.21
C VAL A 100 -4.91 8.59 0.89
N ASP A 101 -4.29 9.62 0.32
CA ASP A 101 -2.87 9.61 0.01
C ASP A 101 -2.03 9.55 1.29
N LEU A 102 -1.06 8.67 1.27
CA LEU A 102 -0.11 8.55 2.38
C LEU A 102 1.21 9.26 2.11
#